data_5a2d64eac5942a144d5b673b1546cbba
#
_entry.id   5a2d64eac5942a144d5b673b1546cbba
#
_cell.length_a   1.000
_cell.length_b   1.000
_cell.length_c   1.000
_cell.angle_alpha   90.00
_cell.angle_beta   90.00
_cell.angle_gamma   90.00
#
_symmetry.space_group_name_H-M   'P 1'
#
loop_
_entity.id
_entity.type
_entity.pdbx_description
1 polymer ?
#
loop_
_entity_poly.entity_id
_entity_poly.type
_entity_poly.pdbx_seq_one_letter_code
_entity_poly.pdbx_strand_id
1 'polypeptide(L)'
;VIKENQTAHLNYAGYTQLERIFLFEEGQSLNSIFAVRSMGIDPGTGQEIFVTADGVQTFQWNAADQVVVGNTEPTLKGYFGLNVDYKRWSFGANFQYSFGADRYNKTLYEKIEGGNFAQNADRRALTQRWTKPGDVAKYRGYGNTSQLKPTSRFVQKDDFLSMTSARLSYTLNANDLQALGISLLKFTLS
;
A
#
# COMPACT_ATOMS: atom_id res chain seq x y z
N VAL A 1 26.41 -11.69 -1.93
CA VAL A 1 26.33 -12.24 -3.31
C VAL A 1 25.88 -13.68 -3.16
N ILE A 2 24.58 -13.91 -3.29
CA ILE A 2 24.04 -15.27 -3.37
C ILE A 2 24.29 -15.70 -4.81
N LYS A 3 25.37 -16.44 -5.01
CA LYS A 3 25.60 -17.23 -6.20
C LYS A 3 24.93 -18.56 -5.92
N GLU A 4 23.91 -18.86 -6.65
CA GLU A 4 23.58 -20.16 -7.23
C GLU A 4 22.10 -20.24 -7.53
N ASN A 5 21.85 -20.58 -8.76
CA ASN A 5 20.70 -21.17 -9.36
C ASN A 5 19.82 -21.94 -8.35
N GLN A 6 19.05 -21.21 -7.58
CA GLN A 6 17.94 -21.76 -6.84
C GLN A 6 16.74 -20.90 -7.17
N THR A 7 16.04 -21.33 -8.22
CA THR A 7 14.59 -21.15 -8.24
C THR A 7 14.08 -21.85 -6.99
N ALA A 8 14.25 -21.18 -5.85
CA ALA A 8 13.71 -21.64 -4.59
C ALA A 8 12.20 -21.43 -4.68
N HIS A 9 11.52 -22.35 -5.34
CA HIS A 9 10.14 -22.63 -5.02
C HIS A 9 10.15 -23.08 -3.56
N LEU A 10 10.18 -22.14 -2.65
CA LEU A 10 9.90 -22.37 -1.25
C LEU A 10 8.43 -22.79 -1.16
N ASN A 11 8.17 -24.05 -1.49
CA ASN A 11 6.94 -24.74 -1.14
C ASN A 11 6.93 -24.94 0.37
N TYR A 12 6.72 -23.86 1.11
CA TYR A 12 6.43 -23.93 2.52
C TYR A 12 4.96 -24.39 2.64
N ALA A 13 4.77 -25.65 2.99
CA ALA A 13 3.47 -26.17 3.39
C ALA A 13 2.98 -25.33 4.60
N GLY A 14 1.97 -24.48 4.41
CA GLY A 14 1.38 -23.67 5.48
C GLY A 14 1.11 -22.21 5.14
N TYR A 15 1.67 -21.69 4.04
CA TYR A 15 1.43 -20.30 3.63
C TYR A 15 0.13 -20.14 2.83
N THR A 16 -0.60 -19.07 3.12
CA THR A 16 -1.78 -18.67 2.34
C THR A 16 -1.38 -18.27 0.92
N GLN A 17 -2.32 -18.29 -0.03
CA GLN A 17 -2.04 -17.92 -1.44
C GLN A 17 -1.46 -16.51 -1.61
N LEU A 18 -1.61 -15.64 -0.61
CA LEU A 18 -1.06 -14.29 -0.58
C LEU A 18 0.45 -14.26 -0.37
N GLU A 19 1.00 -15.23 0.34
CA GLU A 19 2.44 -15.31 0.60
C GLU A 19 3.23 -15.73 -0.64
N ARG A 20 2.54 -16.28 -1.65
CA ARG A 20 3.12 -16.60 -2.95
C ARG A 20 3.31 -15.40 -3.90
N ILE A 21 2.94 -14.21 -3.51
CA ILE A 21 3.27 -13.00 -4.29
C ILE A 21 4.72 -12.55 -4.11
N PHE A 22 5.41 -13.08 -3.11
CA PHE A 22 6.85 -12.88 -2.92
C PHE A 22 7.56 -14.16 -3.39
N LEU A 23 8.07 -14.10 -4.59
CA LEU A 23 8.92 -15.14 -5.18
C LEU A 23 10.36 -14.62 -5.23
N PHE A 24 11.33 -15.53 -5.19
CA PHE A 24 12.73 -15.17 -5.36
C PHE A 24 13.18 -15.65 -6.73
N GLU A 25 13.54 -14.73 -7.60
CA GLU A 25 14.04 -15.02 -8.93
C GLU A 25 15.41 -14.36 -9.11
N GLU A 26 16.33 -15.05 -9.78
CA GLU A 26 17.67 -14.54 -10.02
C GLU A 26 17.59 -13.25 -10.86
N GLY A 27 18.31 -12.20 -10.41
CA GLY A 27 18.30 -10.90 -11.06
C GLY A 27 17.15 -9.96 -10.66
N GLN A 28 16.18 -10.44 -9.87
CA GLN A 28 15.09 -9.61 -9.34
C GLN A 28 15.37 -9.17 -7.91
N SER A 29 14.74 -8.06 -7.52
CA SER A 29 14.79 -7.60 -6.12
C SER A 29 14.08 -8.59 -5.20
N LEU A 30 14.62 -8.81 -4.00
CA LEU A 30 13.97 -9.60 -2.94
C LEU A 30 12.62 -8.99 -2.50
N ASN A 31 12.41 -7.71 -2.79
CA ASN A 31 11.20 -6.95 -2.48
C ASN A 31 10.21 -6.89 -3.65
N SER A 32 10.47 -7.64 -4.73
CA SER A 32 9.58 -7.70 -5.88
C SER A 32 8.24 -8.35 -5.54
N ILE A 33 7.16 -7.76 -6.04
CA ILE A 33 5.80 -8.30 -5.95
C ILE A 33 5.51 -9.03 -7.24
N PHE A 34 5.22 -10.33 -7.16
CA PHE A 34 4.84 -11.15 -8.29
C PHE A 34 3.32 -11.38 -8.30
N ALA A 35 2.67 -11.12 -9.41
CA ALA A 35 1.27 -11.43 -9.62
C ALA A 35 0.97 -11.61 -11.10
N VAL A 36 -0.16 -12.24 -11.41
CA VAL A 36 -0.68 -12.29 -12.78
C VAL A 36 -1.20 -10.89 -13.13
N ARG A 37 -0.83 -10.38 -14.30
CA ARG A 37 -1.33 -9.09 -14.78
C ARG A 37 -2.84 -9.17 -15.02
N SER A 38 -3.56 -8.12 -14.65
CA SER A 38 -5.00 -8.00 -14.84
C SER A 38 -5.32 -6.72 -15.60
N MET A 39 -6.23 -6.81 -16.56
CA MET A 39 -6.81 -5.65 -17.26
C MET A 39 -8.08 -5.13 -16.57
N GLY A 40 -8.48 -5.73 -15.46
CA GLY A 40 -9.69 -5.37 -14.75
C GLY A 40 -10.83 -6.36 -14.97
N ILE A 41 -12.06 -5.85 -14.79
CA ILE A 41 -13.28 -6.65 -14.90
C ILE A 41 -13.91 -6.40 -16.26
N ASP A 42 -14.22 -7.48 -16.98
CA ASP A 42 -14.93 -7.42 -18.24
C ASP A 42 -16.35 -6.86 -18.03
N PRO A 43 -16.71 -5.76 -18.68
CA PRO A 43 -18.04 -5.17 -18.55
C PRO A 43 -19.16 -6.09 -19.03
N GLY A 44 -18.88 -7.00 -19.96
CA GLY A 44 -19.89 -7.90 -20.52
C GLY A 44 -20.25 -9.05 -19.57
N THR A 45 -19.28 -9.64 -18.92
CA THR A 45 -19.43 -10.88 -18.13
C THR A 45 -19.21 -10.72 -16.62
N GLY A 46 -18.60 -9.62 -16.18
CA GLY A 46 -18.23 -9.41 -14.79
C GLY A 46 -17.06 -10.30 -14.31
N GLN A 47 -16.37 -10.98 -15.23
CA GLN A 47 -15.18 -11.77 -14.93
C GLN A 47 -13.93 -10.93 -15.02
N GLU A 48 -12.88 -11.34 -14.33
CA GLU A 48 -11.57 -10.69 -14.41
C GLU A 48 -10.84 -11.15 -15.68
N ILE A 49 -10.26 -10.20 -16.43
CA ILE A 49 -9.42 -10.45 -17.59
C ILE A 49 -7.98 -10.48 -17.12
N PHE A 50 -7.35 -11.64 -17.28
CA PHE A 50 -5.93 -11.84 -17.00
C PHE A 50 -5.10 -11.67 -18.27
N VAL A 51 -3.80 -11.41 -18.08
CA VAL A 51 -2.84 -11.33 -19.17
C VAL A 51 -1.74 -12.35 -18.89
N THR A 52 -1.54 -13.28 -19.84
CA THR A 52 -0.46 -14.28 -19.76
C THR A 52 0.93 -13.61 -19.77
N ALA A 53 1.96 -14.37 -19.47
CA ALA A 53 3.34 -13.90 -19.57
C ALA A 53 3.65 -13.37 -20.98
N ASP A 54 3.12 -14.00 -22.02
CA ASP A 54 3.26 -13.64 -23.43
C ASP A 54 2.38 -12.45 -23.88
N GLY A 55 1.56 -11.91 -23.00
CA GLY A 55 0.72 -10.73 -23.29
C GLY A 55 -0.67 -11.05 -23.85
N VAL A 56 -1.09 -12.31 -23.90
CA VAL A 56 -2.41 -12.73 -24.38
C VAL A 56 -3.47 -12.59 -23.30
N GLN A 57 -4.65 -12.05 -23.66
CA GLN A 57 -5.78 -11.93 -22.74
C GLN A 57 -6.49 -13.26 -22.55
N THR A 58 -6.87 -13.57 -21.32
CA THR A 58 -7.59 -14.80 -20.96
C THR A 58 -8.48 -14.57 -19.74
N PHE A 59 -9.51 -15.39 -19.58
CA PHE A 59 -10.30 -15.48 -18.34
C PHE A 59 -9.79 -16.56 -17.38
N GLN A 60 -8.75 -17.29 -17.76
CA GLN A 60 -8.17 -18.33 -16.92
C GLN A 60 -6.91 -17.82 -16.23
N TRP A 61 -6.91 -17.87 -14.91
CA TRP A 61 -5.74 -17.53 -14.11
C TRP A 61 -4.77 -18.72 -14.08
N ASN A 62 -3.51 -18.45 -14.34
CA ASN A 62 -2.44 -19.45 -14.24
C ASN A 62 -1.27 -18.87 -13.43
N ALA A 63 -0.78 -19.65 -12.47
CA ALA A 63 0.37 -19.25 -11.65
C ALA A 63 1.67 -19.09 -12.47
N ALA A 64 1.80 -19.77 -13.61
CA ALA A 64 2.94 -19.62 -14.51
C ALA A 64 3.00 -18.25 -15.19
N ASP A 65 1.90 -17.49 -15.20
CA ASP A 65 1.81 -16.15 -15.79
C ASP A 65 2.14 -15.04 -14.78
N GLN A 66 2.65 -15.39 -13.60
CA GLN A 66 3.09 -14.40 -12.63
C GLN A 66 4.35 -13.70 -13.13
N VAL A 67 4.33 -12.37 -13.09
CA VAL A 67 5.45 -11.50 -13.44
C VAL A 67 5.65 -10.47 -12.35
N VAL A 68 6.78 -9.79 -12.35
CA VAL A 68 7.02 -8.64 -11.45
C VAL A 68 6.04 -7.53 -11.82
N VAL A 69 5.19 -7.15 -10.86
CA VAL A 69 4.16 -6.11 -11.02
C VAL A 69 4.37 -4.91 -10.09
N GLY A 70 5.37 -4.98 -9.23
CA GLY A 70 5.74 -3.89 -8.32
C GLY A 70 6.94 -4.25 -7.45
N ASN A 71 7.38 -3.29 -6.65
CA ASN A 71 8.47 -3.45 -5.69
C ASN A 71 8.09 -2.74 -4.38
N THR A 72 8.21 -3.42 -3.24
CA THR A 72 7.91 -2.84 -1.93
C THR A 72 9.02 -1.91 -1.43
N GLU A 73 10.18 -1.89 -2.07
CA GLU A 73 11.27 -1.01 -1.71
C GLU A 73 11.08 0.37 -2.36
N PRO A 74 11.07 1.46 -1.57
CA PRO A 74 10.96 2.80 -2.13
C PRO A 74 12.23 3.20 -2.86
N THR A 75 12.06 3.88 -3.99
CA THR A 75 13.17 4.46 -4.75
C THR A 75 13.81 5.63 -4.01
N LEU A 76 12.99 6.37 -3.25
CA LEU A 76 13.45 7.52 -2.47
C LEU A 76 12.75 7.53 -1.11
N LYS A 77 13.55 7.53 -0.03
CA LYS A 77 13.05 7.67 1.34
C LYS A 77 13.97 8.55 2.16
N GLY A 78 13.42 9.26 3.11
CA GLY A 78 14.22 10.12 4.00
C GLY A 78 13.39 10.88 4.99
N TYR A 79 14.10 11.78 5.68
CA TYR A 79 13.57 12.65 6.70
C TYR A 79 14.05 14.07 6.45
N PHE A 80 13.23 15.05 6.75
CA PHE A 80 13.65 16.43 6.85
C PHE A 80 12.91 17.11 8.00
N GLY A 81 13.55 18.10 8.57
CA GLY A 81 12.98 18.90 9.63
C GLY A 81 13.16 20.38 9.35
N LEU A 82 12.26 21.19 9.89
CA LEU A 82 12.40 22.63 9.90
C LEU A 82 12.28 23.11 11.33
N ASN A 83 13.07 24.15 11.66
CA ASN A 83 12.94 24.89 12.91
C ASN A 83 12.92 26.36 12.55
N VAL A 84 11.94 27.08 13.12
CA VAL A 84 11.75 28.51 12.91
C VAL A 84 11.59 29.18 14.27
N ASP A 85 12.49 30.11 14.56
CA ASP A 85 12.43 30.94 15.75
C ASP A 85 12.08 32.37 15.34
N TYR A 86 11.02 32.90 15.96
CA TYR A 86 10.59 34.27 15.74
C TYR A 86 10.22 34.92 17.08
N LYS A 87 11.06 35.85 17.50
CA LYS A 87 10.92 36.56 18.81
C LYS A 87 10.88 35.55 19.97
N ARG A 88 9.69 35.32 20.53
CA ARG A 88 9.42 34.43 21.67
C ARG A 88 8.84 33.07 21.24
N TRP A 89 8.58 32.92 19.96
CA TRP A 89 8.00 31.71 19.39
C TRP A 89 9.08 30.84 18.76
N SER A 90 9.02 29.56 19.06
CA SER A 90 9.81 28.53 18.39
C SER A 90 8.86 27.49 17.82
N PHE A 91 8.95 27.25 16.53
CA PHE A 91 8.23 26.20 15.84
C PHE A 91 9.21 25.18 15.26
N GLY A 92 8.96 23.90 15.52
CA GLY A 92 9.72 22.80 14.93
C GLY A 92 8.78 21.76 14.35
N ALA A 93 9.10 21.24 13.17
CA ALA A 93 8.38 20.13 12.57
C ALA A 93 9.32 19.18 11.88
N ASN A 94 9.08 17.87 12.03
CA ASN A 94 9.81 16.81 11.36
C ASN A 94 8.89 16.01 10.46
N PHE A 95 9.41 15.69 9.29
CA PHE A 95 8.69 14.98 8.24
C PHE A 95 9.49 13.75 7.81
N GLN A 96 8.74 12.70 7.47
CA GLN A 96 9.25 11.51 6.82
C GLN A 96 8.56 11.38 5.47
N TYR A 97 9.32 10.97 4.46
CA TYR A 97 8.79 10.71 3.13
C TYR A 97 9.29 9.38 2.58
N SER A 98 8.47 8.78 1.73
CA SER A 98 8.78 7.56 1.00
C SER A 98 8.03 7.61 -0.33
N PHE A 99 8.77 7.43 -1.44
CA PHE A 99 8.22 7.49 -2.79
C PHE A 99 8.76 6.35 -3.65
N GLY A 100 7.92 5.88 -4.58
CA GLY A 100 8.26 4.86 -5.55
C GLY A 100 8.11 3.43 -5.06
N ALA A 101 7.58 3.21 -3.86
CA ALA A 101 7.22 1.89 -3.38
C ALA A 101 5.85 1.45 -3.92
N ASP A 102 5.68 0.14 -4.06
CA ASP A 102 4.40 -0.49 -4.33
C ASP A 102 3.99 -1.36 -3.13
N ARG A 103 2.69 -1.47 -2.92
CA ARG A 103 2.11 -2.33 -1.88
C ARG A 103 1.01 -3.20 -2.44
N TYR A 104 1.03 -4.48 -2.10
CA TYR A 104 -0.11 -5.35 -2.32
C TYR A 104 -1.20 -5.07 -1.28
N ASN A 105 -2.34 -4.54 -1.71
CA ASN A 105 -3.43 -4.16 -0.81
C ASN A 105 -4.28 -5.39 -0.43
N LYS A 106 -3.86 -6.05 0.62
CA LYS A 106 -4.52 -7.23 1.19
C LYS A 106 -5.98 -6.95 1.61
N THR A 107 -6.26 -5.73 2.06
CA THR A 107 -7.63 -5.33 2.44
C THR A 107 -8.57 -5.32 1.24
N LEU A 108 -8.13 -4.79 0.09
CA LEU A 108 -8.93 -4.82 -1.14
C LEU A 108 -9.16 -6.26 -1.60
N TYR A 109 -8.14 -7.09 -1.51
CA TYR A 109 -8.18 -8.49 -1.90
C TYR A 109 -9.13 -9.31 -1.02
N GLU A 110 -8.95 -9.30 0.30
CA GLU A 110 -9.66 -10.18 1.23
C GLU A 110 -11.03 -9.63 1.66
N LYS A 111 -11.10 -8.31 1.95
CA LYS A 111 -12.28 -7.72 2.59
C LYS A 111 -13.25 -7.10 1.60
N ILE A 112 -12.78 -6.71 0.42
CA ILE A 112 -13.63 -6.08 -0.58
C ILE A 112 -13.93 -7.06 -1.71
N GLU A 113 -12.92 -7.61 -2.37
CA GLU A 113 -13.14 -8.59 -3.45
C GLU A 113 -13.68 -9.92 -2.91
N GLY A 114 -13.03 -10.47 -1.87
CA GLY A 114 -13.38 -11.72 -1.22
C GLY A 114 -14.31 -11.59 -0.01
N GLY A 115 -14.89 -10.41 0.21
CA GLY A 115 -15.68 -10.12 1.40
C GLY A 115 -16.92 -11.02 1.55
N ASN A 116 -17.20 -11.41 2.80
CA ASN A 116 -18.44 -12.09 3.15
C ASN A 116 -19.55 -11.04 3.40
N PHE A 117 -20.53 -10.99 2.52
CA PHE A 117 -21.63 -10.01 2.57
C PHE A 117 -22.73 -10.34 3.61
N ALA A 118 -22.67 -11.49 4.24
CA ALA A 118 -23.51 -11.81 5.39
C ALA A 118 -23.04 -11.10 6.69
N GLN A 119 -21.89 -10.45 6.64
CA GLN A 119 -21.31 -9.66 7.72
C GLN A 119 -21.17 -8.20 7.32
N ASN A 120 -20.75 -7.32 8.26
CA ASN A 120 -20.43 -5.94 7.94
C ASN A 120 -19.35 -5.87 6.85
N ALA A 121 -19.72 -5.36 5.68
CA ALA A 121 -18.85 -5.23 4.54
C ALA A 121 -18.54 -3.76 4.25
N ASP A 122 -17.37 -3.50 3.68
CA ASP A 122 -17.01 -2.17 3.17
C ASP A 122 -17.98 -1.76 2.06
N ARG A 123 -18.46 -0.50 2.10
CA ARG A 123 -19.38 0.04 1.10
C ARG A 123 -18.88 -0.14 -0.33
N ARG A 124 -17.55 -0.07 -0.56
CA ARG A 124 -16.93 -0.27 -1.88
C ARG A 124 -17.22 -1.66 -2.45
N ALA A 125 -17.34 -2.68 -1.57
CA ALA A 125 -17.69 -4.04 -1.97
C ALA A 125 -19.09 -4.14 -2.61
N LEU A 126 -19.99 -3.22 -2.28
CA LEU A 126 -21.34 -3.14 -2.83
C LEU A 126 -21.43 -2.22 -4.04
N THR A 127 -20.84 -1.01 -3.95
CA THR A 127 -21.06 0.06 -4.93
C THR A 127 -20.12 0.02 -6.13
N GLN A 128 -18.99 -0.71 -6.05
CA GLN A 128 -17.97 -0.77 -7.10
C GLN A 128 -17.87 -2.17 -7.74
N ARG A 129 -18.85 -3.01 -7.49
CA ARG A 129 -18.91 -4.37 -8.01
C ARG A 129 -19.78 -4.42 -9.26
N TRP A 130 -19.40 -5.30 -10.17
CA TRP A 130 -20.19 -5.54 -11.37
C TRP A 130 -21.55 -6.17 -11.02
N THR A 131 -22.64 -5.67 -11.61
CA THR A 131 -24.00 -6.12 -11.34
C THR A 131 -24.74 -6.54 -12.61
N LYS A 132 -24.47 -5.92 -13.75
CA LYS A 132 -25.13 -6.20 -15.03
C LYS A 132 -24.20 -5.94 -16.21
N PRO A 133 -24.46 -6.55 -17.38
CA PRO A 133 -23.73 -6.28 -18.60
C PRO A 133 -23.70 -4.79 -18.95
N GLY A 134 -22.49 -4.30 -19.25
CA GLY A 134 -22.21 -2.88 -19.51
C GLY A 134 -21.67 -2.11 -18.30
N ASP A 135 -21.69 -2.67 -17.09
CA ASP A 135 -21.14 -1.99 -15.92
C ASP A 135 -19.60 -1.95 -15.97
N VAL A 136 -19.04 -0.77 -15.81
CA VAL A 136 -17.60 -0.57 -15.59
C VAL A 136 -17.32 -0.69 -14.09
N ALA A 137 -16.82 -1.83 -13.66
CA ALA A 137 -16.67 -2.18 -12.25
C ALA A 137 -15.22 -2.40 -11.87
N LYS A 138 -14.90 -2.16 -10.58
CA LYS A 138 -13.58 -2.46 -10.02
C LYS A 138 -13.48 -3.88 -9.46
N TYR A 139 -14.62 -4.49 -9.12
CA TYR A 139 -14.70 -5.81 -8.48
C TYR A 139 -15.63 -6.72 -9.24
N ARG A 140 -15.36 -8.03 -9.19
CA ARG A 140 -16.14 -9.07 -9.91
C ARG A 140 -17.59 -9.10 -9.46
N GLY A 141 -18.47 -9.65 -10.31
CA GLY A 141 -19.87 -9.86 -9.99
C GLY A 141 -20.10 -10.80 -8.81
N TYR A 142 -21.23 -10.65 -8.12
CA TYR A 142 -21.58 -11.48 -6.94
C TYR A 142 -21.71 -12.99 -7.26
N GLY A 143 -22.15 -13.33 -8.45
CA GLY A 143 -22.31 -14.71 -8.88
C GLY A 143 -21.02 -15.41 -9.28
N ASN A 144 -19.90 -14.71 -9.27
CA ASN A 144 -18.62 -15.31 -9.62
C ASN A 144 -18.04 -16.08 -8.44
N THR A 145 -18.26 -17.41 -8.44
CA THR A 145 -17.78 -18.34 -7.41
C THR A 145 -16.33 -18.77 -7.62
N SER A 146 -15.66 -18.29 -8.68
CA SER A 146 -14.26 -18.61 -8.90
C SER A 146 -13.40 -18.20 -7.71
N GLN A 147 -12.44 -19.04 -7.37
CA GLN A 147 -11.52 -18.77 -6.29
C GLN A 147 -10.82 -17.42 -6.50
N LEU A 148 -10.71 -16.65 -5.42
CA LEU A 148 -9.96 -15.39 -5.42
C LEU A 148 -8.48 -15.67 -5.71
N LYS A 149 -7.91 -14.94 -6.65
CA LYS A 149 -6.53 -15.12 -7.10
C LYS A 149 -5.74 -13.81 -6.99
N PRO A 150 -4.46 -13.86 -6.63
CA PRO A 150 -3.62 -12.66 -6.59
C PRO A 150 -3.35 -12.14 -8.00
N THR A 151 -3.66 -10.84 -8.19
CA THR A 151 -3.43 -10.14 -9.47
C THR A 151 -2.89 -8.74 -9.25
N SER A 152 -2.35 -8.15 -10.32
CA SER A 152 -1.79 -6.78 -10.29
C SER A 152 -2.83 -5.70 -9.91
N ARG A 153 -4.11 -6.00 -10.01
CA ARG A 153 -5.22 -5.09 -9.66
C ARG A 153 -5.21 -4.66 -8.19
N PHE A 154 -4.58 -5.45 -7.32
CA PHE A 154 -4.44 -5.17 -5.90
C PHE A 154 -3.10 -4.52 -5.53
N VAL A 155 -2.24 -4.28 -6.51
CA VAL A 155 -0.97 -3.54 -6.31
C VAL A 155 -1.25 -2.06 -6.42
N GLN A 156 -0.81 -1.29 -5.44
CA GLN A 156 -1.01 0.16 -5.36
C GLN A 156 0.29 0.86 -5.00
N LYS A 157 0.43 2.12 -5.38
CA LYS A 157 1.53 2.97 -4.92
C LYS A 157 1.43 3.20 -3.42
N ASP A 158 2.58 3.15 -2.75
CA ASP A 158 2.72 3.37 -1.31
C ASP A 158 3.53 4.64 -1.01
N ASP A 159 3.25 5.68 -1.78
CA ASP A 159 3.91 6.97 -1.63
C ASP A 159 3.28 7.74 -0.47
N PHE A 160 4.12 8.28 0.41
CA PHE A 160 3.62 9.12 1.49
C PHE A 160 4.59 10.24 1.88
N LEU A 161 4.01 11.30 2.41
CA LEU A 161 4.67 12.34 3.19
C LEU A 161 3.92 12.45 4.52
N SER A 162 4.60 12.19 5.61
CA SER A 162 4.02 12.19 6.96
C SER A 162 4.77 13.17 7.86
N MET A 163 4.04 13.97 8.62
CA MET A 163 4.59 14.75 9.72
C MET A 163 4.71 13.86 10.94
N THR A 164 5.94 13.62 11.40
CA THR A 164 6.23 12.73 12.53
C THR A 164 6.18 13.45 13.86
N SER A 165 6.48 14.74 13.88
CA SER A 165 6.32 15.58 15.06
C SER A 165 6.13 17.05 14.68
N ALA A 166 5.37 17.76 15.49
CA ALA A 166 5.28 19.20 15.46
C ALA A 166 5.41 19.72 16.87
N ARG A 167 6.15 20.82 17.05
CA ARG A 167 6.33 21.50 18.34
C ARG A 167 6.14 23.00 18.17
N LEU A 168 5.33 23.57 19.01
CA LEU A 168 5.21 25.01 19.15
C LEU A 168 5.57 25.41 20.58
N SER A 169 6.50 26.33 20.75
CA SER A 169 6.90 26.82 22.06
C SER A 169 6.80 28.33 22.12
N TYR A 170 6.43 28.84 23.28
CA TYR A 170 6.44 30.24 23.60
C TYR A 170 7.24 30.48 24.87
N THR A 171 8.23 31.36 24.82
CA THR A 171 9.13 31.67 25.92
C THR A 171 8.91 33.04 26.46
N LEU A 172 8.65 33.19 27.78
CA LEU A 172 8.63 34.41 28.54
C LEU A 172 9.97 34.58 29.25
N ASN A 173 10.55 35.79 29.13
CA ASN A 173 11.84 36.11 29.73
C ASN A 173 11.69 36.73 31.12
N ALA A 174 12.80 36.87 31.86
CA ALA A 174 12.83 37.46 33.20
C ALA A 174 12.17 38.85 33.29
N ASN A 175 12.31 39.68 32.25
CA ASN A 175 11.69 41.03 32.22
C ASN A 175 10.17 41.00 32.25
N ASP A 176 9.55 39.91 31.70
CA ASP A 176 8.09 39.74 31.69
C ASP A 176 7.57 39.15 33.01
N LEU A 177 8.44 38.58 33.82
CA LEU A 177 8.13 37.74 34.97
C LEU A 177 8.68 38.30 36.29
N GLN A 178 9.22 39.55 36.26
CA GLN A 178 9.85 40.18 37.44
C GLN A 178 8.97 40.16 38.68
N ALA A 179 7.67 40.42 38.51
CA ALA A 179 6.70 40.42 39.61
C ALA A 179 6.51 39.04 40.27
N LEU A 180 6.88 37.96 39.59
CA LEU A 180 6.71 36.58 40.06
C LEU A 180 8.02 35.94 40.56
N GLY A 181 9.16 36.65 40.45
CA GLY A 181 10.47 36.07 40.83
C GLY A 181 10.94 34.91 39.97
N ILE A 182 10.36 34.75 38.79
CA ILE A 182 10.68 33.65 37.85
C ILE A 182 11.59 34.21 36.75
N SER A 183 12.69 33.51 36.45
CA SER A 183 13.65 33.95 35.43
C SER A 183 13.31 33.50 34.01
N LEU A 184 12.57 32.41 33.84
CA LEU A 184 12.15 31.87 32.55
C LEU A 184 10.89 31.02 32.71
N LEU A 185 9.93 31.18 31.80
CA LEU A 185 8.76 30.32 31.68
C LEU A 185 8.56 29.96 30.20
N LYS A 186 8.52 28.67 29.91
CA LYS A 186 8.33 28.14 28.55
C LYS A 186 7.10 27.26 28.49
N PHE A 187 6.19 27.61 27.60
CA PHE A 187 5.03 26.80 27.24
C PHE A 187 5.39 26.00 25.99
N THR A 188 5.09 24.72 25.96
CA THR A 188 5.32 23.87 24.79
C THR A 188 4.09 23.01 24.52
N LEU A 189 3.66 23.01 23.27
CA LEU A 189 2.67 22.10 22.71
C LEU A 189 3.39 21.16 21.72
N SER A 190 3.21 19.87 21.87
CA SER A 190 3.81 18.84 21.01
C SER A 190 2.80 17.72 20.71
#